data_d934bb5336b814ca94076d79d75bb01d
#
_entry.id   d934bb5336b814ca94076d79d75bb01d
#
_cell.length_a   1.000
_cell.length_b   1.000
_cell.length_c   1.000
_cell.angle_alpha   90.00
_cell.angle_beta   90.00
_cell.angle_gamma   90.00
#
_symmetry.space_group_name_H-M   'P 1'
#
loop_
_entity.id
_entity.type
_entity.pdbx_description
1 polymer ?
#
loop_
_entity_poly.entity_id
_entity_poly.type
_entity_poly.pdbx_seq_one_letter_code
_entity_poly.pdbx_strand_id
1 'polypeptide(L)'
;MNIVRVLTTVRPGRALSYVARLPVPIVRAEQFAGMHPELSLPEASPFVDDVAPQLGTGGALGGESVIIKDQLDVAGLRTGVGLPEGGELADKDAAIVARIRAAGGTIAGKAKMTELGMDGIGTLMPYAVPPNPVAHGYAPGGSSTGTAVAVAAGLVRYGVGGDGLGSIRIPAAFNGLVGLKPSRTRLPREGIRSPVRSLDAVGPITRTAADCARLWQVMAGEPVQELSPWLPDHVGVPVFAEPLRVASSIRAAFHRMLVTLGLPTERVALPGFDRATFLGGMTGAYELSTGPFAEATRSPNGRLSVALGRSFSQRDIERLTAQRTALKEATARVLEAHPILAMPTTAIPPPAMTPELVKGASVVMLRSLGAFTPLANLCDLPSIAVPMGVDDRRRPLSIMFVANHGGETQLLRLAHAVEATGLGTAPISL
;
A
#
# COMPACT_ATOMS: atom_id res chain seq x y z
N MET A 1 26.11 -18.16 -13.99
CA MET A 1 24.83 -17.91 -14.70
C MET A 1 24.19 -16.69 -14.05
N ASN A 2 23.97 -15.62 -14.81
CA ASN A 2 23.46 -14.37 -14.22
C ASN A 2 21.98 -14.56 -13.82
N ILE A 3 21.70 -14.50 -12.52
CA ILE A 3 20.37 -14.69 -11.91
C ILE A 3 19.31 -13.77 -12.54
N VAL A 4 19.70 -12.53 -12.85
CA VAL A 4 18.82 -11.53 -13.47
C VAL A 4 18.38 -11.96 -14.86
N ARG A 5 19.26 -12.59 -15.64
CA ARG A 5 18.94 -13.10 -16.97
C ARG A 5 17.88 -14.21 -16.92
N VAL A 6 17.94 -15.08 -15.91
CA VAL A 6 16.91 -16.10 -15.66
C VAL A 6 15.59 -15.44 -15.28
N LEU A 7 15.62 -14.45 -14.38
CA LEU A 7 14.42 -13.78 -13.87
C LEU A 7 13.72 -12.91 -14.93
N THR A 8 14.46 -12.33 -15.87
CA THR A 8 13.89 -11.47 -16.92
C THR A 8 13.43 -12.24 -18.18
N THR A 9 13.89 -13.48 -18.38
CA THR A 9 13.59 -14.28 -19.58
C THR A 9 12.65 -15.47 -19.33
N VAL A 10 12.47 -15.90 -18.09
CA VAL A 10 11.64 -17.05 -17.71
C VAL A 10 10.23 -16.57 -17.33
N ARG A 11 9.20 -17.42 -17.55
CA ARG A 11 7.85 -17.15 -17.08
C ARG A 11 7.83 -16.85 -15.57
N PRO A 12 7.03 -15.85 -15.09
CA PRO A 12 7.08 -15.37 -13.71
C PRO A 12 7.01 -16.46 -12.63
N GLY A 13 6.19 -17.47 -12.83
CA GLY A 13 6.05 -18.60 -11.90
C GLY A 13 7.34 -19.42 -11.72
N ARG A 14 8.11 -19.62 -12.79
CA ARG A 14 9.39 -20.35 -12.72
C ARG A 14 10.53 -19.50 -12.18
N ALA A 15 10.54 -18.20 -12.50
CA ALA A 15 11.52 -17.27 -11.95
C ALA A 15 11.39 -17.14 -10.42
N LEU A 16 10.16 -16.99 -9.92
CA LEU A 16 9.89 -16.94 -8.48
C LEU A 16 10.19 -18.26 -7.76
N SER A 17 9.95 -19.42 -8.40
CA SER A 17 10.34 -20.71 -7.83
C SER A 17 11.85 -20.93 -7.79
N TYR A 18 12.60 -20.30 -8.67
CA TYR A 18 14.06 -20.33 -8.66
C TYR A 18 14.63 -19.44 -7.54
N VAL A 19 14.09 -18.22 -7.36
CA VAL A 19 14.46 -17.33 -6.23
C VAL A 19 14.12 -17.98 -4.88
N ALA A 20 12.98 -18.67 -4.78
CA ALA A 20 12.58 -19.38 -3.56
C ALA A 20 13.53 -20.56 -3.19
N ARG A 21 14.32 -21.05 -4.13
CA ARG A 21 15.29 -22.14 -3.92
C ARG A 21 16.72 -21.67 -3.65
N LEU A 22 16.98 -20.36 -3.75
CA LEU A 22 18.29 -19.83 -3.38
C LEU A 22 18.47 -19.98 -1.86
N PRO A 23 19.62 -20.47 -1.39
CA PRO A 23 19.96 -20.48 0.02
C PRO A 23 20.28 -19.05 0.46
N VAL A 24 19.25 -18.26 0.69
CA VAL A 24 19.37 -16.94 1.29
C VAL A 24 19.28 -17.15 2.79
N PRO A 25 20.28 -16.75 3.59
CA PRO A 25 20.14 -16.77 5.03
C PRO A 25 18.99 -15.85 5.43
N ILE A 26 17.87 -16.44 5.83
CA ILE A 26 16.74 -15.73 6.40
C ILE A 26 17.15 -15.32 7.82
N VAL A 27 17.61 -14.08 7.96
CA VAL A 27 17.79 -13.51 9.31
C VAL A 27 16.40 -13.34 9.91
N ARG A 28 16.20 -13.89 11.09
CA ARG A 28 14.90 -13.92 11.78
C ARG A 28 14.52 -12.52 12.24
N ALA A 29 13.25 -12.17 12.20
CA ALA A 29 12.73 -10.91 12.75
C ALA A 29 13.14 -10.73 14.23
N GLU A 30 13.21 -11.83 14.98
CA GLU A 30 13.73 -11.86 16.35
C GLU A 30 15.20 -11.42 16.46
N GLN A 31 16.03 -11.74 15.45
CA GLN A 31 17.44 -11.29 15.42
C GLN A 31 17.52 -9.81 15.06
N PHE A 32 16.60 -9.31 14.22
CA PHE A 32 16.52 -7.89 13.88
C PHE A 32 16.07 -7.07 15.09
N ALA A 33 15.02 -7.48 15.80
CA ALA A 33 14.56 -6.86 17.04
C ALA A 33 15.58 -7.01 18.19
N GLY A 34 16.28 -8.15 18.27
CA GLY A 34 17.33 -8.40 19.28
C GLY A 34 18.63 -7.62 19.06
N MET A 35 18.82 -7.01 17.87
CA MET A 35 19.98 -6.13 17.59
C MET A 35 19.83 -4.72 18.19
N HIS A 36 18.61 -4.34 18.61
CA HIS A 36 18.29 -3.01 19.14
C HIS A 36 17.29 -3.12 20.31
N PRO A 37 17.66 -3.77 21.42
CA PRO A 37 16.78 -3.96 22.58
C PRO A 37 16.34 -2.63 23.23
N GLU A 38 17.11 -1.56 23.06
CA GLU A 38 16.78 -0.20 23.52
C GLU A 38 15.60 0.43 22.75
N LEU A 39 15.24 -0.10 21.59
CA LEU A 39 14.12 0.38 20.79
C LEU A 39 12.80 -0.37 21.07
N SER A 40 12.77 -1.22 22.09
CA SER A 40 11.55 -1.85 22.57
C SER A 40 10.65 -0.81 23.24
N LEU A 41 9.85 -0.10 22.42
CA LEU A 41 8.76 0.72 22.95
C LEU A 41 7.76 -0.19 23.66
N PRO A 42 7.24 0.24 24.82
CA PRO A 42 6.27 -0.56 25.56
C PRO A 42 5.05 -0.76 24.68
N GLU A 43 4.71 -2.02 24.51
CA GLU A 43 3.56 -2.52 23.77
C GLU A 43 3.38 -1.96 22.34
N ALA A 44 2.75 -2.74 21.50
CA ALA A 44 2.56 -2.63 20.07
C ALA A 44 1.80 -1.38 19.60
N SER A 45 2.20 -0.19 20.10
CA SER A 45 1.67 1.11 19.64
C SER A 45 1.83 1.28 18.12
N PRO A 46 0.85 1.86 17.42
CA PRO A 46 0.99 2.21 16.00
C PRO A 46 1.89 3.45 15.76
N PHE A 47 2.21 4.22 16.81
CA PHE A 47 3.07 5.40 16.72
C PHE A 47 4.55 5.04 16.83
N VAL A 48 5.41 5.83 16.15
CA VAL A 48 6.88 5.68 16.25
C VAL A 48 7.36 6.15 17.62
N ASP A 49 6.90 7.33 18.02
CA ASP A 49 7.28 7.99 19.26
C ASP A 49 6.03 8.39 20.06
N ASP A 50 6.15 8.45 21.35
CA ASP A 50 5.14 9.01 22.26
C ASP A 50 5.33 10.53 22.36
N VAL A 51 4.88 11.24 21.33
CA VAL A 51 4.99 12.70 21.24
C VAL A 51 3.63 13.36 21.45
N ALA A 52 3.63 14.53 22.07
CA ALA A 52 2.41 15.32 22.22
C ALA A 52 1.85 15.71 20.82
N PRO A 53 0.51 15.58 20.59
CA PRO A 53 -0.12 16.01 19.35
C PRO A 53 0.14 17.50 19.07
N GLN A 54 0.45 17.81 17.82
CA GLN A 54 0.60 19.19 17.37
C GLN A 54 -0.77 19.72 16.93
N LEU A 55 -1.44 20.44 17.82
CA LEU A 55 -2.83 20.82 17.68
C LEU A 55 -3.09 21.72 16.47
N GLY A 56 -4.14 21.40 15.73
CA GLY A 56 -4.74 22.23 14.69
C GLY A 56 -6.12 22.71 15.14
N THR A 57 -6.61 23.79 14.55
CA THR A 57 -7.93 24.34 14.87
C THR A 57 -8.62 24.88 13.62
N GLY A 58 -9.94 24.75 13.56
CA GLY A 58 -10.75 25.27 12.45
C GLY A 58 -10.45 24.59 11.11
N GLY A 59 -10.72 25.29 10.02
CA GLY A 59 -10.47 24.80 8.66
C GLY A 59 -11.29 23.57 8.26
N ALA A 60 -10.96 23.01 7.12
CA ALA A 60 -11.70 21.89 6.53
C ALA A 60 -11.55 20.58 7.32
N LEU A 61 -10.51 20.44 8.14
CA LEU A 61 -10.28 19.28 9.00
C LEU A 61 -10.74 19.50 10.46
N GLY A 62 -11.15 20.72 10.83
CA GLY A 62 -11.86 20.99 12.09
C GLY A 62 -11.12 20.60 13.37
N GLY A 63 -9.79 20.57 13.41
CA GLY A 63 -9.00 20.10 14.55
C GLY A 63 -8.82 18.58 14.63
N GLU A 64 -9.42 17.82 13.73
CA GLU A 64 -9.38 16.36 13.73
C GLU A 64 -7.97 15.80 13.60
N SER A 65 -7.73 14.64 14.21
CA SER A 65 -6.43 14.00 14.32
C SER A 65 -6.00 13.30 13.03
N VAL A 66 -4.75 13.53 12.64
CA VAL A 66 -4.10 12.95 11.46
C VAL A 66 -2.78 12.28 11.87
N ILE A 67 -2.62 11.01 11.57
CA ILE A 67 -1.33 10.31 11.72
C ILE A 67 -0.57 10.30 10.39
N ILE A 68 0.74 10.53 10.45
CA ILE A 68 1.59 10.67 9.27
C ILE A 68 2.59 9.51 9.20
N LYS A 69 2.55 8.74 8.11
CA LYS A 69 3.52 7.65 7.90
C LYS A 69 4.97 8.14 8.01
N ASP A 70 5.82 7.33 8.61
CA ASP A 70 7.21 7.68 8.92
C ASP A 70 8.13 7.89 7.70
N GLN A 71 7.60 8.03 6.52
CA GLN A 71 8.31 8.46 5.30
C GLN A 71 8.08 9.92 4.92
N LEU A 72 7.22 10.66 5.65
CA LEU A 72 6.96 12.08 5.40
C LEU A 72 7.55 12.94 6.53
N ASP A 73 8.19 14.02 6.16
CA ASP A 73 8.74 14.98 7.10
C ASP A 73 7.62 15.73 7.82
N VAL A 74 7.74 15.79 9.14
CA VAL A 74 6.91 16.60 10.04
C VAL A 74 7.87 17.45 10.86
N ALA A 75 7.73 18.78 10.80
CA ALA A 75 8.60 19.70 11.51
C ALA A 75 8.72 19.38 13.00
N GLY A 76 9.94 19.27 13.49
CA GLY A 76 10.25 18.92 14.87
C GLY A 76 10.19 17.42 15.19
N LEU A 77 9.88 16.55 14.23
CA LEU A 77 9.89 15.09 14.40
C LEU A 77 10.94 14.42 13.48
N ARG A 78 11.41 13.25 13.88
CA ARG A 78 12.35 12.48 13.06
C ARG A 78 11.61 11.76 11.94
N THR A 79 12.28 11.56 10.79
CA THR A 79 11.78 10.76 9.66
C THR A 79 12.70 9.57 9.42
N GLY A 80 12.32 8.43 9.96
CA GLY A 80 13.14 7.22 10.01
C GLY A 80 12.93 6.24 8.86
N VAL A 81 11.84 6.35 8.10
CA VAL A 81 11.47 5.43 7.00
C VAL A 81 11.44 3.97 7.47
N GLY A 82 11.07 3.73 8.74
CA GLY A 82 11.07 2.41 9.36
C GLY A 82 12.46 1.85 9.66
N LEU A 83 13.50 2.68 9.68
CA LEU A 83 14.85 2.29 10.09
C LEU A 83 14.99 2.38 11.62
N PRO A 84 15.77 1.47 12.23
CA PRO A 84 15.94 1.43 13.69
C PRO A 84 16.63 2.68 14.25
N GLU A 85 17.47 3.33 13.47
CA GLU A 85 18.20 4.53 13.88
C GLU A 85 17.29 5.79 13.96
N GLY A 86 16.00 5.69 13.56
CA GLY A 86 15.01 6.76 13.69
C GLY A 86 15.17 7.96 12.75
N GLY A 87 16.20 7.98 11.91
CA GLY A 87 16.42 8.99 10.88
C GLY A 87 16.76 10.40 11.37
N GLU A 88 16.64 11.38 10.50
CA GLU A 88 16.96 12.77 10.75
C GLU A 88 15.76 13.57 11.27
N LEU A 89 16.04 14.56 12.11
CA LEU A 89 15.04 15.55 12.53
C LEU A 89 14.66 16.42 11.32
N ALA A 90 13.37 16.56 11.07
CA ALA A 90 12.88 17.41 10.00
C ALA A 90 12.76 18.88 10.46
N ASP A 91 13.40 19.80 9.74
CA ASP A 91 13.33 21.23 10.04
C ASP A 91 12.00 21.85 9.58
N LYS A 92 11.34 21.23 8.60
CA LYS A 92 10.07 21.70 8.02
C LYS A 92 9.16 20.54 7.67
N ASP A 93 7.87 20.84 7.59
CA ASP A 93 6.87 19.90 7.11
C ASP A 93 7.06 19.52 5.64
N ALA A 94 6.75 18.29 5.29
CA ALA A 94 6.47 17.95 3.91
C ALA A 94 5.31 18.81 3.38
N ALA A 95 5.33 19.15 2.09
CA ALA A 95 4.33 20.05 1.50
C ALA A 95 2.88 19.58 1.74
N ILE A 96 2.65 18.27 1.77
CA ILE A 96 1.34 17.66 2.10
C ILE A 96 0.98 17.89 3.57
N VAL A 97 1.93 17.74 4.49
CA VAL A 97 1.72 17.96 5.93
C VAL A 97 1.40 19.44 6.20
N ALA A 98 2.10 20.35 5.53
CA ALA A 98 1.82 21.78 5.61
C ALA A 98 0.37 22.12 5.16
N ARG A 99 -0.14 21.48 4.09
CA ARG A 99 -1.55 21.61 3.65
C ARG A 99 -2.54 21.09 4.70
N ILE A 100 -2.25 19.94 5.32
CA ILE A 100 -3.06 19.37 6.39
C ILE A 100 -3.15 20.32 7.58
N ARG A 101 -2.02 20.90 8.00
CA ARG A 101 -2.02 21.92 9.08
C ARG A 101 -2.80 23.18 8.69
N ALA A 102 -2.59 23.69 7.48
CA ALA A 102 -3.31 24.87 6.99
C ALA A 102 -4.82 24.65 6.92
N ALA A 103 -5.25 23.37 6.71
CA ALA A 103 -6.64 22.96 6.77
C ALA A 103 -7.16 22.69 8.21
N GLY A 104 -6.36 22.96 9.24
CA GLY A 104 -6.73 22.78 10.65
C GLY A 104 -6.59 21.35 11.17
N GLY A 105 -5.83 20.48 10.51
CA GLY A 105 -5.58 19.12 11.00
C GLY A 105 -4.61 19.09 12.19
N THR A 106 -4.95 18.33 13.23
CA THR A 106 -4.05 18.03 14.36
C THR A 106 -3.10 16.91 13.97
N ILE A 107 -1.80 17.15 13.94
CA ILE A 107 -0.82 16.08 13.69
C ILE A 107 -0.62 15.28 14.97
N ALA A 108 -1.15 14.05 14.98
CA ALA A 108 -1.12 13.16 16.14
C ALA A 108 0.26 12.49 16.34
N GLY A 109 1.11 12.48 15.31
CA GLY A 109 2.45 11.90 15.37
C GLY A 109 2.83 11.13 14.10
N LYS A 110 3.94 10.40 14.18
CA LYS A 110 4.47 9.56 13.10
C LYS A 110 4.00 8.11 13.26
N ALA A 111 3.60 7.49 12.16
CA ALA A 111 3.12 6.11 12.14
C ALA A 111 4.24 5.12 11.83
N LYS A 112 4.33 4.03 12.60
CA LYS A 112 5.21 2.90 12.31
C LYS A 112 4.99 2.37 10.89
N MET A 113 6.07 2.05 10.22
CA MET A 113 6.07 1.42 8.91
C MET A 113 7.11 0.31 8.85
N THR A 114 6.96 -0.60 7.90
CA THR A 114 7.99 -1.60 7.66
C THR A 114 9.24 -0.95 7.09
N GLU A 115 10.40 -1.53 7.36
CA GLU A 115 11.69 -1.01 6.92
C GLU A 115 11.66 -0.66 5.43
N LEU A 116 11.97 0.59 5.12
CA LEU A 116 12.02 1.15 3.76
C LEU A 116 10.79 0.84 2.90
N GLY A 117 9.67 0.48 3.53
CA GLY A 117 8.45 0.11 2.82
C GLY A 117 8.50 -1.24 2.09
N MET A 118 9.46 -2.11 2.39
CA MET A 118 9.75 -3.33 1.62
C MET A 118 8.95 -4.57 2.05
N ASP A 119 7.95 -4.43 2.93
CA ASP A 119 7.09 -5.55 3.34
C ASP A 119 5.61 -5.16 3.35
N GLY A 120 4.81 -5.88 2.56
CA GLY A 120 3.36 -5.70 2.47
C GLY A 120 2.55 -6.47 3.53
N ILE A 121 3.19 -7.38 4.30
CA ILE A 121 2.55 -8.10 5.40
C ILE A 121 2.43 -7.21 6.65
N GLY A 122 3.41 -6.31 6.84
CA GLY A 122 3.47 -5.42 8.00
C GLY A 122 4.21 -6.00 9.19
N THR A 123 5.11 -6.96 8.98
CA THR A 123 5.83 -7.66 10.05
C THR A 123 7.31 -7.30 10.14
N LEU A 124 7.94 -6.88 9.04
CA LEU A 124 9.37 -6.56 9.01
C LEU A 124 9.61 -5.09 9.40
N MET A 125 9.64 -4.84 10.70
CA MET A 125 9.95 -3.53 11.28
C MET A 125 10.81 -3.69 12.54
N PRO A 126 11.59 -2.67 12.91
CA PRO A 126 12.47 -2.73 14.10
C PRO A 126 11.70 -2.58 15.41
N TYR A 127 10.39 -2.45 15.35
CA TYR A 127 9.50 -2.26 16.50
C TYR A 127 8.56 -3.45 16.65
N ALA A 128 7.91 -3.55 17.82
CA ALA A 128 6.79 -4.47 17.96
C ALA A 128 5.69 -4.15 16.92
N VAL A 129 5.20 -5.19 16.26
CA VAL A 129 4.16 -5.07 15.25
C VAL A 129 2.83 -4.71 15.92
N PRO A 130 2.20 -3.58 15.58
CA PRO A 130 0.90 -3.24 16.14
C PRO A 130 -0.15 -4.27 15.70
N PRO A 131 -0.99 -4.77 16.63
CA PRO A 131 -2.00 -5.77 16.32
C PRO A 131 -3.05 -5.22 15.37
N ASN A 132 -3.59 -6.08 14.51
CA ASN A 132 -4.75 -5.74 13.69
C ASN A 132 -5.99 -5.59 14.59
N PRO A 133 -6.60 -4.41 14.71
CA PRO A 133 -7.68 -4.17 15.67
C PRO A 133 -9.02 -4.78 15.26
N VAL A 134 -9.21 -5.08 13.98
CA VAL A 134 -10.48 -5.64 13.46
C VAL A 134 -10.39 -7.14 13.16
N ALA A 135 -9.17 -7.69 13.09
CA ALA A 135 -8.90 -9.12 12.85
C ALA A 135 -7.77 -9.58 13.79
N HIS A 136 -8.07 -9.74 15.08
CA HIS A 136 -7.10 -10.13 16.08
C HIS A 136 -6.40 -11.44 15.74
N GLY A 137 -5.06 -11.46 15.89
CA GLY A 137 -4.23 -12.62 15.54
C GLY A 137 -3.92 -12.75 14.04
N TYR A 138 -4.33 -11.79 13.21
CA TYR A 138 -4.01 -11.73 11.80
C TYR A 138 -3.12 -10.52 11.46
N ALA A 139 -2.42 -10.60 10.34
CA ALA A 139 -1.48 -9.56 9.90
C ALA A 139 -2.20 -8.22 9.65
N PRO A 140 -1.60 -7.10 10.08
CA PRO A 140 -2.17 -5.78 9.88
C PRO A 140 -1.95 -5.23 8.46
N GLY A 141 -1.09 -5.88 7.65
CA GLY A 141 -0.70 -5.36 6.35
C GLY A 141 0.30 -4.21 6.45
N GLY A 142 0.99 -3.96 5.35
CA GLY A 142 2.06 -2.96 5.24
C GLY A 142 2.22 -2.40 3.82
N SER A 143 3.11 -1.48 3.71
CA SER A 143 4.06 -0.92 4.68
C SER A 143 3.52 0.22 5.55
N SER A 144 2.32 0.77 5.29
CA SER A 144 1.65 1.80 6.12
C SER A 144 0.94 1.16 7.32
N THR A 145 1.63 0.29 8.05
CA THR A 145 1.07 -0.56 9.12
C THR A 145 0.48 0.27 10.26
N GLY A 146 1.29 1.12 10.88
CA GLY A 146 0.83 1.96 11.99
C GLY A 146 -0.26 2.94 11.58
N THR A 147 -0.20 3.46 10.35
CA THR A 147 -1.24 4.34 9.81
C THR A 147 -2.60 3.63 9.77
N ALA A 148 -2.65 2.43 9.19
CA ALA A 148 -3.91 1.69 9.09
C ALA A 148 -4.42 1.22 10.46
N VAL A 149 -3.54 0.73 11.33
CA VAL A 149 -3.92 0.30 12.68
C VAL A 149 -4.47 1.45 13.51
N ALA A 150 -3.82 2.63 13.50
CA ALA A 150 -4.29 3.80 14.25
C ALA A 150 -5.68 4.27 13.81
N VAL A 151 -5.93 4.30 12.49
CA VAL A 151 -7.24 4.67 11.93
C VAL A 151 -8.30 3.61 12.25
N ALA A 152 -7.98 2.33 12.09
CA ALA A 152 -8.91 1.23 12.35
C ALA A 152 -9.28 1.12 13.85
N ALA A 153 -8.32 1.36 14.73
CA ALA A 153 -8.52 1.40 16.18
C ALA A 153 -9.26 2.66 16.67
N GLY A 154 -9.54 3.62 15.79
CA GLY A 154 -10.20 4.87 16.17
C GLY A 154 -9.31 5.86 16.95
N LEU A 155 -8.00 5.61 17.05
CA LEU A 155 -7.05 6.50 17.73
C LEU A 155 -6.90 7.84 17.00
N VAL A 156 -7.07 7.82 15.68
CA VAL A 156 -7.09 9.00 14.83
C VAL A 156 -8.20 8.90 13.79
N ARG A 157 -8.68 10.04 13.30
CA ARG A 157 -9.68 10.05 12.23
C ARG A 157 -9.07 9.81 10.87
N TYR A 158 -7.91 10.41 10.60
CA TYR A 158 -7.27 10.42 9.30
C TYR A 158 -5.87 9.80 9.35
N GLY A 159 -5.49 9.11 8.29
CA GLY A 159 -4.15 8.60 8.10
C GLY A 159 -3.56 8.98 6.74
N VAL A 160 -2.28 9.36 6.72
CA VAL A 160 -1.52 9.57 5.50
C VAL A 160 -0.53 8.42 5.34
N GLY A 161 -0.73 7.62 4.29
CA GLY A 161 0.12 6.49 3.93
C GLY A 161 0.99 6.74 2.71
N GLY A 162 1.86 5.79 2.38
CA GLY A 162 2.61 5.76 1.13
C GLY A 162 2.53 4.39 0.48
N ASP A 163 2.51 4.34 -0.86
CA ASP A 163 2.20 3.13 -1.64
C ASP A 163 3.16 2.98 -2.83
N GLY A 164 4.17 2.15 -2.67
CA GLY A 164 5.09 1.79 -3.77
C GLY A 164 4.59 0.64 -4.63
N LEU A 165 3.93 -0.36 -4.05
CA LEU A 165 3.36 -1.53 -4.74
C LEU A 165 2.08 -2.06 -4.06
N GLY A 166 1.37 -1.23 -3.28
CA GLY A 166 0.16 -1.61 -2.56
C GLY A 166 0.14 -1.16 -1.09
N SER A 167 1.13 -0.40 -0.65
CA SER A 167 1.35 -0.13 0.78
C SER A 167 0.39 0.89 1.43
N ILE A 168 -0.59 1.44 0.72
CA ILE A 168 -1.81 2.07 1.25
C ILE A 168 -2.94 1.04 1.21
N ARG A 169 -3.13 0.39 0.06
CA ARG A 169 -4.29 -0.43 -0.28
C ARG A 169 -4.31 -1.75 0.46
N ILE A 170 -3.15 -2.41 0.63
CA ILE A 170 -3.03 -3.69 1.36
C ILE A 170 -3.37 -3.51 2.84
N PRO A 171 -2.73 -2.59 3.61
CA PRO A 171 -3.11 -2.39 5.01
C PRO A 171 -4.53 -1.83 5.16
N ALA A 172 -5.03 -1.01 4.25
CA ALA A 172 -6.44 -0.62 4.23
C ALA A 172 -7.36 -1.85 4.08
N ALA A 173 -7.06 -2.74 3.13
CA ALA A 173 -7.81 -3.99 2.90
C ALA A 173 -7.80 -4.91 4.14
N PHE A 174 -6.66 -5.03 4.83
CA PHE A 174 -6.51 -5.90 5.98
C PHE A 174 -7.14 -5.37 7.26
N ASN A 175 -7.40 -4.07 7.33
CA ASN A 175 -8.03 -3.40 8.47
C ASN A 175 -9.45 -2.90 8.17
N GLY A 176 -10.07 -3.29 7.05
CA GLY A 176 -11.42 -2.89 6.71
C GLY A 176 -11.59 -1.38 6.49
N LEU A 177 -10.60 -0.74 5.89
CA LEU A 177 -10.52 0.69 5.65
C LEU A 177 -10.62 1.04 4.16
N VAL A 178 -10.91 2.31 3.87
CA VAL A 178 -10.77 2.92 2.55
C VAL A 178 -9.34 3.44 2.41
N GLY A 179 -8.68 3.08 1.30
CA GLY A 179 -7.32 3.53 1.02
C GLY A 179 -7.16 3.97 -0.43
N LEU A 180 -6.89 5.27 -0.65
CA LEU A 180 -6.66 5.83 -1.97
C LEU A 180 -5.16 5.98 -2.24
N LYS A 181 -4.68 5.28 -3.28
CA LYS A 181 -3.40 5.57 -3.93
C LYS A 181 -3.68 6.50 -5.13
N PRO A 182 -3.30 7.78 -5.08
CA PRO A 182 -3.56 8.69 -6.18
C PRO A 182 -2.61 8.48 -7.37
N SER A 183 -2.87 9.16 -8.46
CA SER A 183 -1.90 9.33 -9.55
C SER A 183 -0.62 9.94 -8.99
N ARG A 184 0.54 9.40 -9.35
CA ARG A 184 1.84 9.75 -8.72
C ARG A 184 2.18 11.25 -8.79
N THR A 185 1.75 11.93 -9.83
CA THR A 185 2.07 13.34 -10.11
C THR A 185 1.08 14.36 -9.53
N ARG A 186 0.01 13.89 -8.87
CA ARG A 186 -1.05 14.77 -8.35
C ARG A 186 -0.69 15.50 -7.05
N LEU A 187 0.28 14.99 -6.32
CA LEU A 187 0.70 15.58 -5.04
C LEU A 187 2.15 16.07 -5.12
N PRO A 188 2.48 17.17 -4.40
CA PRO A 188 3.86 17.61 -4.26
C PRO A 188 4.71 16.55 -3.55
N ARG A 189 6.00 16.50 -3.86
CA ARG A 189 6.91 15.48 -3.35
C ARG A 189 7.94 15.98 -2.35
N GLU A 190 7.93 17.26 -2.03
CA GLU A 190 8.82 17.88 -1.05
C GLU A 190 8.58 17.27 0.33
N GLY A 191 9.64 16.84 0.99
CA GLY A 191 9.60 16.21 2.31
C GLY A 191 9.09 14.78 2.31
N ILE A 192 8.99 14.10 1.13
CA ILE A 192 8.68 12.68 1.04
C ILE A 192 9.97 11.90 0.79
N ARG A 193 10.34 11.04 1.76
CA ARG A 193 11.50 10.16 1.68
C ARG A 193 11.07 8.79 1.14
N SER A 194 11.29 8.58 -0.15
CA SER A 194 10.88 7.36 -0.83
C SER A 194 12.06 6.54 -1.32
N PRO A 195 12.17 5.26 -0.93
CA PRO A 195 13.18 4.33 -1.47
C PRO A 195 12.94 3.95 -2.93
N VAL A 196 11.70 4.06 -3.42
CA VAL A 196 11.28 3.63 -4.77
C VAL A 196 10.50 4.76 -5.47
N ARG A 197 11.20 5.84 -5.80
CA ARG A 197 10.62 7.13 -6.20
C ARG A 197 9.73 7.06 -7.44
N SER A 198 10.01 6.16 -8.39
CA SER A 198 9.22 6.04 -9.62
C SER A 198 7.91 5.26 -9.45
N LEU A 199 7.75 4.57 -8.32
CA LEU A 199 6.58 3.74 -8.02
C LEU A 199 5.70 4.34 -6.92
N ASP A 200 6.32 5.09 -5.99
CA ASP A 200 5.68 5.53 -4.74
C ASP A 200 4.73 6.71 -4.95
N ALA A 201 3.57 6.62 -4.33
CA ALA A 201 2.59 7.69 -4.18
C ALA A 201 2.15 7.77 -2.72
N VAL A 202 1.75 8.96 -2.28
CA VAL A 202 1.23 9.20 -0.94
C VAL A 202 -0.28 9.45 -1.04
N GLY A 203 -1.05 8.99 -0.06
CA GLY A 203 -2.50 9.14 -0.09
C GLY A 203 -3.18 8.82 1.24
N PRO A 204 -4.50 9.07 1.32
CA PRO A 204 -5.29 8.87 2.53
C PRO A 204 -5.60 7.41 2.82
N ILE A 205 -5.70 7.09 4.12
CA ILE A 205 -6.28 5.87 4.70
C ILE A 205 -7.29 6.33 5.74
N THR A 206 -8.56 5.90 5.61
CA THR A 206 -9.67 6.36 6.46
C THR A 206 -10.71 5.27 6.68
N ARG A 207 -11.62 5.48 7.64
CA ARG A 207 -12.72 4.54 7.87
C ARG A 207 -13.84 4.65 6.86
N THR A 208 -14.04 5.84 6.27
CA THR A 208 -15.13 6.12 5.34
C THR A 208 -14.65 6.74 4.04
N ALA A 209 -15.42 6.60 2.97
CA ALA A 209 -15.15 7.25 1.69
C ALA A 209 -15.26 8.78 1.81
N ALA A 210 -16.16 9.29 2.64
CA ALA A 210 -16.31 10.72 2.90
C ALA A 210 -15.04 11.32 3.53
N ASP A 211 -14.49 10.68 4.54
CA ASP A 211 -13.22 11.10 5.15
C ASP A 211 -12.05 10.97 4.18
N CYS A 212 -12.03 9.93 3.35
CA CYS A 212 -11.04 9.74 2.30
C CYS A 212 -11.09 10.89 1.28
N ALA A 213 -12.27 11.27 0.83
CA ALA A 213 -12.48 12.38 -0.09
C ALA A 213 -12.03 13.71 0.52
N ARG A 214 -12.41 13.98 1.75
CA ARG A 214 -12.05 15.21 2.48
C ARG A 214 -10.52 15.34 2.63
N LEU A 215 -9.87 14.29 3.13
CA LEU A 215 -8.41 14.31 3.30
C LEU A 215 -7.68 14.40 1.95
N TRP A 216 -8.16 13.69 0.92
CA TRP A 216 -7.62 13.80 -0.43
C TRP A 216 -7.67 15.23 -0.95
N GLN A 217 -8.82 15.89 -0.89
CA GLN A 217 -9.00 17.26 -1.39
C GLN A 217 -8.06 18.24 -0.68
N VAL A 218 -7.91 18.11 0.64
CA VAL A 218 -6.93 18.90 1.41
C VAL A 218 -5.50 18.63 0.94
N MET A 219 -5.10 17.37 0.79
CA MET A 219 -3.75 17.00 0.34
C MET A 219 -3.47 17.50 -1.08
N ALA A 220 -4.47 17.42 -1.96
CA ALA A 220 -4.38 17.90 -3.34
C ALA A 220 -4.40 19.44 -3.45
N GLY A 221 -4.83 20.15 -2.41
CA GLY A 221 -5.05 21.60 -2.45
C GLY A 221 -6.30 21.96 -3.25
N GLU A 222 -7.26 21.05 -3.32
CA GLU A 222 -8.55 21.23 -3.96
C GLU A 222 -9.58 21.77 -2.96
N PRO A 223 -10.63 22.49 -3.43
CA PRO A 223 -11.74 22.86 -2.57
C PRO A 223 -12.41 21.63 -1.94
N VAL A 224 -12.64 21.67 -0.63
CA VAL A 224 -13.31 20.57 0.06
C VAL A 224 -14.81 20.66 -0.18
N GLN A 225 -15.37 19.61 -0.78
CA GLN A 225 -16.78 19.48 -1.08
C GLN A 225 -17.24 18.02 -0.88
N GLU A 226 -18.53 17.87 -0.57
CA GLU A 226 -19.14 16.55 -0.51
C GLU A 226 -19.24 15.95 -1.91
N LEU A 227 -18.91 14.65 -2.00
CA LEU A 227 -19.00 13.91 -3.25
C LEU A 227 -20.20 12.97 -3.22
N SER A 228 -21.13 13.15 -4.15
CA SER A 228 -22.25 12.22 -4.33
C SER A 228 -21.79 10.89 -4.87
N PRO A 229 -22.39 9.76 -4.48
CA PRO A 229 -22.15 8.45 -5.06
C PRO A 229 -22.29 8.48 -6.60
N TRP A 230 -21.47 7.68 -7.26
CA TRP A 230 -21.52 7.50 -8.72
C TRP A 230 -21.07 6.09 -9.09
N LEU A 231 -21.70 5.52 -10.10
CA LEU A 231 -21.33 4.23 -10.68
C LEU A 231 -21.05 4.42 -12.17
N PRO A 232 -20.03 3.72 -12.71
CA PRO A 232 -19.84 3.65 -14.16
C PRO A 232 -20.89 2.73 -14.79
N ASP A 233 -21.10 2.84 -16.10
CA ASP A 233 -22.03 1.97 -16.84
C ASP A 233 -21.57 0.51 -16.82
N HIS A 234 -20.27 0.27 -16.78
CA HIS A 234 -19.64 -1.05 -16.66
C HIS A 234 -18.22 -0.95 -16.11
N VAL A 235 -17.65 -2.08 -15.72
CA VAL A 235 -16.25 -2.18 -15.30
C VAL A 235 -15.51 -3.29 -16.04
N GLY A 236 -14.25 -3.02 -16.40
CA GLY A 236 -13.33 -4.06 -16.89
C GLY A 236 -12.77 -4.89 -15.74
N VAL A 237 -12.83 -6.22 -15.87
CA VAL A 237 -12.21 -7.14 -14.90
C VAL A 237 -11.01 -7.82 -15.56
N PRO A 238 -9.77 -7.40 -15.25
CA PRO A 238 -8.58 -7.99 -15.82
C PRO A 238 -8.45 -9.47 -15.49
N VAL A 239 -8.09 -10.27 -16.49
CA VAL A 239 -7.86 -11.70 -16.32
C VAL A 239 -6.38 -12.02 -16.38
N PHE A 240 -5.93 -12.95 -15.55
CA PHE A 240 -4.56 -13.46 -15.61
C PHE A 240 -4.43 -14.48 -16.74
N ALA A 241 -3.34 -14.38 -17.50
CA ALA A 241 -2.99 -15.37 -18.51
C ALA A 241 -2.61 -16.72 -17.88
N GLU A 242 -1.97 -16.68 -16.68
CA GLU A 242 -1.69 -17.88 -15.87
C GLU A 242 -2.61 -17.91 -14.64
N PRO A 243 -3.06 -19.09 -14.20
CA PRO A 243 -3.98 -19.22 -13.05
C PRO A 243 -3.38 -18.60 -11.79
N LEU A 244 -4.01 -17.58 -11.26
CA LEU A 244 -3.76 -17.05 -9.93
C LEU A 244 -4.76 -17.70 -8.95
N ARG A 245 -4.24 -18.25 -7.86
CA ARG A 245 -5.10 -18.78 -6.79
C ARG A 245 -5.61 -17.61 -5.94
N VAL A 246 -6.84 -17.20 -6.18
CA VAL A 246 -7.57 -16.25 -5.34
C VAL A 246 -8.42 -17.03 -4.34
N ALA A 247 -8.39 -16.68 -3.07
CA ALA A 247 -9.19 -17.33 -2.03
C ALA A 247 -10.68 -17.32 -2.38
N SER A 248 -11.38 -18.41 -2.08
CA SER A 248 -12.82 -18.56 -2.42
C SER A 248 -13.69 -17.47 -1.77
N SER A 249 -13.39 -17.10 -0.53
CA SER A 249 -14.07 -16.01 0.18
C SER A 249 -13.93 -14.66 -0.53
N ILE A 250 -12.75 -14.36 -1.06
CA ILE A 250 -12.49 -13.12 -1.83
C ILE A 250 -13.27 -13.16 -3.14
N ARG A 251 -13.22 -14.26 -3.89
CA ARG A 251 -13.97 -14.39 -5.16
C ARG A 251 -15.47 -14.22 -4.94
N ALA A 252 -16.01 -14.89 -3.91
CA ALA A 252 -17.43 -14.79 -3.58
C ALA A 252 -17.84 -13.38 -3.17
N ALA A 253 -17.06 -12.72 -2.32
CA ALA A 253 -17.32 -11.34 -1.88
C ALA A 253 -17.20 -10.34 -3.04
N PHE A 254 -16.19 -10.48 -3.90
CA PHE A 254 -16.01 -9.65 -5.09
C PHE A 254 -17.21 -9.76 -6.03
N HIS A 255 -17.65 -10.96 -6.33
CA HIS A 255 -18.84 -11.18 -7.17
C HIS A 255 -20.10 -10.60 -6.52
N ARG A 256 -20.35 -10.87 -5.23
CA ARG A 256 -21.49 -10.29 -4.52
C ARG A 256 -21.49 -8.76 -4.58
N MET A 257 -20.34 -8.13 -4.33
CA MET A 257 -20.24 -6.66 -4.38
C MET A 257 -20.64 -6.12 -5.75
N LEU A 258 -20.11 -6.67 -6.83
CA LEU A 258 -20.41 -6.21 -8.19
C LEU A 258 -21.90 -6.41 -8.53
N VAL A 259 -22.50 -7.54 -8.12
CA VAL A 259 -23.94 -7.81 -8.30
C VAL A 259 -24.78 -6.83 -7.48
N THR A 260 -24.43 -6.57 -6.21
CA THR A 260 -25.15 -5.63 -5.34
C THR A 260 -25.11 -4.20 -5.86
N LEU A 261 -23.98 -3.80 -6.45
CA LEU A 261 -23.83 -2.50 -7.12
C LEU A 261 -24.57 -2.42 -8.47
N GLY A 262 -25.06 -3.54 -9.00
CA GLY A 262 -25.65 -3.59 -10.34
C GLY A 262 -24.65 -3.27 -11.45
N LEU A 263 -23.35 -3.50 -11.22
CA LEU A 263 -22.29 -3.17 -12.17
C LEU A 263 -22.10 -4.30 -13.21
N PRO A 264 -22.42 -4.06 -14.49
CA PRO A 264 -22.02 -4.95 -15.58
C PRO A 264 -20.50 -5.10 -15.63
N THR A 265 -20.04 -6.33 -15.89
CA THR A 265 -18.61 -6.65 -15.92
C THR A 265 -18.20 -7.22 -17.26
N GLU A 266 -17.08 -6.75 -17.78
CA GLU A 266 -16.42 -7.35 -18.94
C GLU A 266 -15.06 -7.91 -18.55
N ARG A 267 -14.79 -9.15 -18.98
CA ARG A 267 -13.47 -9.76 -18.78
C ARG A 267 -12.51 -9.21 -19.82
N VAL A 268 -11.45 -8.55 -19.34
CA VAL A 268 -10.50 -7.88 -20.23
C VAL A 268 -9.12 -8.54 -20.18
N ALA A 269 -8.56 -8.80 -21.35
CA ALA A 269 -7.17 -9.21 -21.47
C ALA A 269 -6.27 -7.99 -21.26
N LEU A 270 -5.34 -8.07 -20.31
CA LEU A 270 -4.37 -7.01 -20.04
C LEU A 270 -2.95 -7.58 -20.18
N PRO A 271 -2.32 -7.43 -21.35
CA PRO A 271 -0.98 -7.93 -21.60
C PRO A 271 0.04 -7.41 -20.58
N GLY A 272 0.79 -8.32 -19.97
CA GLY A 272 1.79 -8.00 -18.95
C GLY A 272 1.26 -7.87 -17.52
N PHE A 273 -0.04 -7.96 -17.30
CA PHE A 273 -0.62 -7.85 -15.95
C PHE A 273 -0.15 -8.97 -15.01
N ASP A 274 -0.04 -10.19 -15.49
CA ASP A 274 0.49 -11.34 -14.76
C ASP A 274 1.95 -11.18 -14.32
N ARG A 275 2.69 -10.27 -14.93
CA ARG A 275 4.07 -9.91 -14.63
C ARG A 275 4.21 -8.67 -13.75
N ALA A 276 3.14 -7.95 -13.48
CA ALA A 276 3.20 -6.65 -12.78
C ALA A 276 3.87 -6.75 -11.41
N THR A 277 3.58 -7.80 -10.63
CA THR A 277 4.23 -8.02 -9.32
C THR A 277 5.75 -8.20 -9.46
N PHE A 278 6.18 -9.00 -10.43
CA PHE A 278 7.60 -9.22 -10.70
C PHE A 278 8.28 -7.95 -11.21
N LEU A 279 7.67 -7.28 -12.17
CA LEU A 279 8.19 -6.05 -12.76
C LEU A 279 8.33 -4.94 -11.72
N GLY A 280 7.32 -4.77 -10.86
CA GLY A 280 7.35 -3.82 -9.74
C GLY A 280 8.45 -4.14 -8.73
N GLY A 281 8.57 -5.41 -8.34
CA GLY A 281 9.63 -5.86 -7.42
C GLY A 281 11.04 -5.63 -7.97
N MET A 282 11.27 -5.91 -9.26
CA MET A 282 12.58 -5.69 -9.91
C MET A 282 12.89 -4.19 -10.07
N THR A 283 11.90 -3.39 -10.45
CA THR A 283 12.05 -1.93 -10.51
C THR A 283 12.38 -1.36 -9.12
N GLY A 284 11.67 -1.80 -8.07
CA GLY A 284 11.93 -1.38 -6.70
C GLY A 284 13.32 -1.81 -6.21
N ALA A 285 13.77 -3.02 -6.52
CA ALA A 285 15.10 -3.51 -6.18
C ALA A 285 16.21 -2.65 -6.84
N TYR A 286 16.04 -2.30 -8.09
CA TYR A 286 16.96 -1.42 -8.81
C TYR A 286 17.02 -0.03 -8.16
N GLU A 287 15.88 0.61 -7.95
CA GLU A 287 15.82 1.96 -7.37
C GLU A 287 16.36 2.00 -5.93
N LEU A 288 16.03 1.01 -5.10
CA LEU A 288 16.59 0.90 -3.77
C LEU A 288 18.11 0.75 -3.81
N SER A 289 18.65 -0.06 -4.73
CA SER A 289 20.09 -0.34 -4.84
C SER A 289 20.92 0.86 -5.30
N THR A 290 20.30 1.79 -6.04
CA THR A 290 20.95 2.99 -6.58
C THR A 290 20.57 4.25 -5.80
N GLY A 291 19.64 4.14 -4.86
CA GLY A 291 19.14 5.25 -4.06
C GLY A 291 19.91 5.46 -2.76
N PRO A 292 19.60 6.54 -2.02
CA PRO A 292 20.32 6.93 -0.80
C PRO A 292 20.14 5.94 0.37
N PHE A 293 19.16 5.03 0.29
CA PHE A 293 18.84 4.06 1.34
C PHE A 293 19.54 2.70 1.14
N ALA A 294 20.34 2.53 0.08
CA ALA A 294 20.98 1.24 -0.22
C ALA A 294 21.86 0.73 0.94
N GLU A 295 22.63 1.61 1.57
CA GLU A 295 23.52 1.28 2.69
C GLU A 295 22.79 1.30 4.06
N ALA A 296 21.62 1.90 4.13
CA ALA A 296 20.85 1.98 5.36
C ALA A 296 20.01 0.71 5.64
N THR A 297 19.83 -0.14 4.63
CA THR A 297 18.99 -1.34 4.75
C THR A 297 19.57 -2.35 5.75
N ARG A 298 18.73 -2.84 6.66
CA ARG A 298 19.10 -3.78 7.74
C ARG A 298 18.42 -5.14 7.56
N SER A 299 17.17 -5.15 7.10
CA SER A 299 16.40 -6.39 6.95
C SER A 299 16.96 -7.29 5.86
N PRO A 300 16.77 -8.61 5.96
CA PRO A 300 17.17 -9.56 4.93
C PRO A 300 16.54 -9.26 3.57
N ASN A 301 15.26 -8.89 3.55
CA ASN A 301 14.54 -8.55 2.34
C ASN A 301 15.11 -7.30 1.66
N GLY A 302 15.43 -6.28 2.43
CA GLY A 302 16.07 -5.06 1.93
C GLY A 302 17.45 -5.35 1.36
N ARG A 303 18.31 -6.08 2.11
CA ARG A 303 19.65 -6.47 1.65
C ARG A 303 19.60 -7.33 0.38
N LEU A 304 18.65 -8.28 0.30
CA LEU A 304 18.46 -9.08 -0.91
C LEU A 304 18.04 -8.19 -2.09
N SER A 305 17.13 -7.25 -1.87
CA SER A 305 16.68 -6.30 -2.90
C SER A 305 17.85 -5.44 -3.40
N VAL A 306 18.70 -4.92 -2.51
CA VAL A 306 19.90 -4.16 -2.88
C VAL A 306 20.89 -5.03 -3.67
N ALA A 307 21.19 -6.23 -3.19
CA ALA A 307 22.10 -7.15 -3.88
C ALA A 307 21.58 -7.52 -5.27
N LEU A 308 20.28 -7.76 -5.40
CA LEU A 308 19.63 -8.06 -6.67
C LEU A 308 19.69 -6.85 -7.62
N GLY A 309 19.34 -5.66 -7.15
CA GLY A 309 19.40 -4.43 -7.96
C GLY A 309 20.80 -4.11 -8.46
N ARG A 310 21.82 -4.30 -7.62
CA ARG A 310 23.24 -4.12 -7.99
C ARG A 310 23.75 -5.14 -9.03
N SER A 311 23.06 -6.28 -9.17
CA SER A 311 23.43 -7.30 -10.17
C SER A 311 22.87 -7.00 -11.57
N PHE A 312 22.05 -5.97 -11.74
CA PHE A 312 21.44 -5.64 -13.03
C PHE A 312 22.47 -5.03 -13.98
N SER A 313 22.53 -5.59 -15.18
CA SER A 313 23.22 -4.97 -16.30
C SER A 313 22.36 -3.84 -16.91
N GLN A 314 23.00 -2.96 -17.67
CA GLN A 314 22.28 -1.91 -18.42
C GLN A 314 21.17 -2.51 -19.31
N ARG A 315 21.41 -3.65 -19.92
CA ARG A 315 20.44 -4.37 -20.75
C ARG A 315 19.22 -4.88 -19.93
N ASP A 316 19.43 -5.26 -18.67
CA ASP A 316 18.32 -5.68 -17.80
C ASP A 316 17.44 -4.48 -17.44
N ILE A 317 18.05 -3.31 -17.18
CA ILE A 317 17.35 -2.06 -16.90
C ILE A 317 16.51 -1.62 -18.11
N GLU A 318 17.09 -1.65 -19.30
CA GLU A 318 16.39 -1.36 -20.56
C GLU A 318 15.17 -2.26 -20.77
N ARG A 319 15.32 -3.56 -20.50
CA ARG A 319 14.22 -4.54 -20.59
C ARG A 319 13.11 -4.26 -19.57
N LEU A 320 13.45 -3.94 -18.31
CA LEU A 320 12.48 -3.58 -17.30
C LEU A 320 11.71 -2.34 -17.72
N THR A 321 12.41 -1.32 -18.22
CA THR A 321 11.82 -0.08 -18.72
C THR A 321 10.88 -0.33 -19.89
N ALA A 322 11.31 -1.11 -20.88
CA ALA A 322 10.48 -1.47 -22.03
C ALA A 322 9.21 -2.25 -21.64
N GLN A 323 9.35 -3.21 -20.70
CA GLN A 323 8.19 -3.96 -20.19
C GLN A 323 7.21 -3.07 -19.43
N ARG A 324 7.70 -2.11 -18.63
CA ARG A 324 6.88 -1.13 -17.94
C ARG A 324 6.13 -0.23 -18.93
N THR A 325 6.81 0.25 -19.97
CA THR A 325 6.20 1.06 -21.03
C THR A 325 5.09 0.28 -21.76
N ALA A 326 5.38 -0.95 -22.17
CA ALA A 326 4.39 -1.81 -22.82
C ALA A 326 3.15 -2.08 -21.94
N LEU A 327 3.35 -2.28 -20.62
CA LEU A 327 2.25 -2.44 -19.67
C LEU A 327 1.42 -1.16 -19.54
N LYS A 328 2.07 0.03 -19.48
CA LYS A 328 1.37 1.32 -19.46
C LYS A 328 0.50 1.52 -20.69
N GLU A 329 1.06 1.27 -21.87
CA GLU A 329 0.33 1.40 -23.14
C GLU A 329 -0.84 0.42 -23.25
N ALA A 330 -0.64 -0.84 -22.85
CA ALA A 330 -1.70 -1.83 -22.83
C ALA A 330 -2.83 -1.43 -21.86
N THR A 331 -2.46 -0.93 -20.67
CA THR A 331 -3.42 -0.49 -19.65
C THR A 331 -4.19 0.74 -20.14
N ALA A 332 -3.52 1.71 -20.78
CA ALA A 332 -4.17 2.89 -21.32
C ALA A 332 -5.24 2.53 -22.36
N ARG A 333 -4.90 1.64 -23.32
CA ARG A 333 -5.88 1.14 -24.32
C ARG A 333 -7.09 0.44 -23.69
N VAL A 334 -6.87 -0.34 -22.63
CA VAL A 334 -7.98 -1.00 -21.91
C VAL A 334 -8.84 0.03 -21.19
N LEU A 335 -8.25 1.08 -20.59
CA LEU A 335 -8.98 2.14 -19.90
C LEU A 335 -9.72 3.10 -20.84
N GLU A 336 -9.38 3.16 -22.13
CA GLU A 336 -10.18 3.86 -23.13
C GLU A 336 -11.56 3.23 -23.31
N ALA A 337 -11.63 1.89 -23.34
CA ALA A 337 -12.88 1.15 -23.47
C ALA A 337 -13.58 0.89 -22.12
N HIS A 338 -12.81 0.78 -21.05
CA HIS A 338 -13.28 0.46 -19.70
C HIS A 338 -12.73 1.49 -18.70
N PRO A 339 -13.36 2.66 -18.53
CA PRO A 339 -12.82 3.77 -17.73
C PRO A 339 -12.49 3.40 -16.28
N ILE A 340 -13.10 2.33 -15.77
CA ILE A 340 -12.82 1.74 -14.44
C ILE A 340 -12.48 0.26 -14.61
N LEU A 341 -11.35 -0.16 -14.02
CA LEU A 341 -11.05 -1.57 -13.80
C LEU A 341 -11.42 -1.95 -12.37
N ALA A 342 -12.00 -3.14 -12.20
CA ALA A 342 -12.33 -3.70 -10.89
C ALA A 342 -11.60 -5.03 -10.66
N MET A 343 -11.05 -5.21 -9.46
CA MET A 343 -10.36 -6.43 -9.04
C MET A 343 -10.34 -6.54 -7.52
N PRO A 344 -10.09 -7.71 -6.92
CA PRO A 344 -9.79 -7.80 -5.50
C PRO A 344 -8.54 -6.96 -5.16
N THR A 345 -8.47 -6.42 -3.95
CA THR A 345 -7.25 -5.70 -3.52
C THR A 345 -6.09 -6.68 -3.33
N THR A 346 -6.34 -7.84 -2.72
CA THR A 346 -5.37 -8.93 -2.51
C THR A 346 -5.99 -10.26 -2.93
N ALA A 347 -5.16 -11.26 -3.25
CA ALA A 347 -5.65 -12.60 -3.58
C ALA A 347 -5.92 -13.48 -2.34
N ILE A 348 -5.47 -13.04 -1.17
CA ILE A 348 -5.67 -13.71 0.13
C ILE A 348 -6.21 -12.72 1.16
N PRO A 349 -7.05 -13.16 2.10
CA PRO A 349 -7.41 -12.35 3.26
C PRO A 349 -6.18 -12.21 4.19
N PRO A 350 -6.25 -11.36 5.24
CA PRO A 350 -5.16 -11.24 6.22
C PRO A 350 -4.68 -12.61 6.70
N PRO A 351 -3.39 -12.97 6.52
CA PRO A 351 -2.84 -14.23 7.02
C PRO A 351 -2.71 -14.21 8.54
N ALA A 352 -2.82 -15.39 9.17
CA ALA A 352 -2.62 -15.51 10.62
C ALA A 352 -1.17 -15.12 10.99
N MET A 353 -1.02 -14.41 12.11
CA MET A 353 0.29 -14.05 12.69
C MET A 353 0.89 -15.29 13.35
N THR A 354 1.68 -16.03 12.61
CA THR A 354 2.44 -17.18 13.12
C THR A 354 3.92 -16.83 13.28
N PRO A 355 4.67 -17.55 14.11
CA PRO A 355 6.12 -17.36 14.22
C PRO A 355 6.86 -17.46 12.89
N GLU A 356 6.36 -18.31 11.96
CA GLU A 356 6.93 -18.46 10.62
C GLU A 356 6.67 -17.20 9.77
N LEU A 357 5.48 -16.60 9.86
CA LEU A 357 5.14 -15.38 9.12
C LEU A 357 5.98 -14.20 9.60
N VAL A 358 6.19 -14.08 10.92
CA VAL A 358 7.03 -13.03 11.52
C VAL A 358 8.49 -13.16 11.08
N LYS A 359 8.97 -14.38 10.82
CA LYS A 359 10.32 -14.63 10.29
C LYS A 359 10.48 -14.27 8.81
N GLY A 360 9.38 -14.07 8.10
CA GLY A 360 9.35 -13.66 6.69
C GLY A 360 8.30 -14.38 5.88
N ALA A 361 7.62 -13.64 5.02
CA ALA A 361 6.63 -14.20 4.10
C ALA A 361 7.28 -15.01 3.00
N SER A 362 6.66 -16.14 2.64
CA SER A 362 7.09 -16.90 1.47
C SER A 362 6.87 -16.10 0.17
N VAL A 363 7.66 -16.39 -0.86
CA VAL A 363 7.50 -15.76 -2.19
C VAL A 363 6.09 -15.99 -2.76
N VAL A 364 5.49 -17.15 -2.49
CA VAL A 364 4.11 -17.45 -2.91
C VAL A 364 3.11 -16.53 -2.22
N MET A 365 3.30 -16.26 -0.93
CA MET A 365 2.44 -15.34 -0.17
C MET A 365 2.62 -13.90 -0.66
N LEU A 366 3.85 -13.44 -0.89
CA LEU A 366 4.14 -12.10 -1.43
C LEU A 366 3.52 -11.91 -2.82
N ARG A 367 3.58 -12.94 -3.68
CA ARG A 367 2.89 -12.92 -4.98
C ARG A 367 1.37 -12.80 -4.83
N SER A 368 0.78 -13.55 -3.91
CA SER A 368 -0.67 -13.51 -3.67
C SER A 368 -1.11 -12.17 -3.07
N LEU A 369 -0.30 -11.58 -2.19
CA LEU A 369 -0.55 -10.30 -1.59
C LEU A 369 -0.50 -9.16 -2.61
N GLY A 370 0.58 -9.11 -3.39
CA GLY A 370 0.81 -8.07 -4.41
C GLY A 370 0.31 -8.47 -5.80
N ALA A 371 -0.69 -9.34 -5.92
CA ALA A 371 -1.12 -9.85 -7.24
C ALA A 371 -1.74 -8.76 -8.12
N PHE A 372 -2.45 -7.82 -7.53
CA PHE A 372 -3.26 -6.83 -8.24
C PHE A 372 -2.72 -5.41 -8.10
N THR A 373 -2.21 -5.06 -6.92
CA THR A 373 -1.86 -3.67 -6.55
C THR A 373 -0.74 -3.04 -7.39
N PRO A 374 0.32 -3.76 -7.87
CA PRO A 374 1.43 -3.15 -8.61
C PRO A 374 1.05 -2.51 -9.94
N LEU A 375 -0.04 -2.95 -10.57
CA LEU A 375 -0.51 -2.37 -11.83
C LEU A 375 -0.61 -0.85 -11.75
N ALA A 376 -1.30 -0.35 -10.72
CA ALA A 376 -1.54 1.09 -10.56
C ALA A 376 -0.26 1.89 -10.28
N ASN A 377 0.74 1.29 -9.61
CA ASN A 377 2.05 1.94 -9.37
C ASN A 377 2.89 1.99 -10.64
N LEU A 378 2.98 0.86 -11.36
CA LEU A 378 3.74 0.76 -12.61
C LEU A 378 3.21 1.67 -13.70
N CYS A 379 1.89 1.87 -13.73
CA CYS A 379 1.21 2.70 -14.74
C CYS A 379 0.94 4.14 -14.28
N ASP A 380 1.37 4.54 -13.08
CA ASP A 380 1.15 5.86 -12.47
C ASP A 380 -0.34 6.24 -12.31
N LEU A 381 -1.25 5.26 -12.25
CA LEU A 381 -2.70 5.43 -12.20
C LEU A 381 -3.22 5.57 -10.76
N PRO A 382 -4.34 6.27 -10.54
CA PRO A 382 -5.02 6.27 -9.26
C PRO A 382 -5.75 4.94 -9.03
N SER A 383 -5.86 4.55 -7.78
CA SER A 383 -6.54 3.30 -7.39
C SER A 383 -7.01 3.40 -5.95
N ILE A 384 -8.20 2.86 -5.68
CA ILE A 384 -8.83 2.89 -4.36
C ILE A 384 -9.17 1.47 -3.91
N ALA A 385 -8.82 1.14 -2.67
CA ALA A 385 -9.26 -0.06 -1.99
C ALA A 385 -10.46 0.30 -1.09
N VAL A 386 -11.54 -0.50 -1.19
CA VAL A 386 -12.77 -0.27 -0.43
C VAL A 386 -13.21 -1.59 0.20
N PRO A 387 -13.65 -1.62 1.47
CA PRO A 387 -14.14 -2.83 2.10
C PRO A 387 -15.33 -3.44 1.32
N MET A 388 -15.36 -4.78 1.22
CA MET A 388 -16.46 -5.53 0.58
C MET A 388 -17.03 -6.63 1.50
N GLY A 389 -16.88 -6.47 2.82
CA GLY A 389 -17.34 -7.38 3.86
C GLY A 389 -16.21 -8.14 4.54
N VAL A 390 -16.59 -9.22 5.22
CA VAL A 390 -15.66 -10.11 5.94
C VAL A 390 -15.90 -11.56 5.51
N ASP A 391 -14.90 -12.42 5.74
CA ASP A 391 -15.06 -13.87 5.59
C ASP A 391 -15.61 -14.55 6.86
N ASP A 392 -15.76 -15.87 6.81
CA ASP A 392 -16.28 -16.68 7.92
C ASP A 392 -15.45 -16.58 9.21
N ARG A 393 -14.19 -16.16 9.09
CA ARG A 393 -13.27 -15.90 10.22
C ARG A 393 -13.24 -14.42 10.63
N ARG A 394 -14.19 -13.62 10.13
CA ARG A 394 -14.31 -12.16 10.36
C ARG A 394 -13.10 -11.36 9.87
N ARG A 395 -12.33 -11.90 8.92
CA ARG A 395 -11.22 -11.18 8.30
C ARG A 395 -11.75 -10.22 7.23
N PRO A 396 -11.32 -8.96 7.21
CA PRO A 396 -11.74 -8.01 6.19
C PRO A 396 -11.38 -8.45 4.77
N LEU A 397 -12.28 -8.18 3.84
CA LEU A 397 -12.14 -8.40 2.40
C LEU A 397 -12.31 -7.05 1.68
N SER A 398 -11.58 -6.84 0.58
CA SER A 398 -11.54 -5.55 -0.09
C SER A 398 -11.55 -5.68 -1.62
N ILE A 399 -12.38 -4.84 -2.25
CA ILE A 399 -12.39 -4.60 -3.69
C ILE A 399 -11.48 -3.40 -4.00
N MET A 400 -10.81 -3.44 -5.15
CA MET A 400 -9.98 -2.36 -5.66
C MET A 400 -10.49 -1.90 -7.01
N PHE A 401 -10.56 -0.58 -7.18
CA PHE A 401 -10.83 0.03 -8.48
C PHE A 401 -9.62 0.83 -8.94
N VAL A 402 -9.41 0.85 -10.26
CA VAL A 402 -8.35 1.62 -10.93
C VAL A 402 -9.02 2.48 -12.00
N ALA A 403 -8.65 3.75 -12.08
CA ALA A 403 -9.15 4.68 -13.09
C ALA A 403 -8.00 5.26 -13.93
N ASN A 404 -8.34 6.03 -14.95
CA ASN A 404 -7.38 6.83 -15.69
C ASN A 404 -6.67 7.85 -14.78
N HIS A 405 -5.52 8.33 -15.23
CA HIS A 405 -4.77 9.40 -14.54
C HIS A 405 -5.68 10.61 -14.27
N GLY A 406 -5.70 11.09 -13.03
CA GLY A 406 -6.58 12.19 -12.60
C GLY A 406 -7.99 11.74 -12.21
N GLY A 407 -8.30 10.44 -12.23
CA GLY A 407 -9.63 9.90 -11.89
C GLY A 407 -9.91 9.71 -10.41
N GLU A 408 -9.17 10.38 -9.51
CA GLU A 408 -9.33 10.24 -8.05
C GLU A 408 -10.74 10.56 -7.58
N THR A 409 -11.35 11.63 -8.10
CA THR A 409 -12.72 12.01 -7.74
C THR A 409 -13.75 10.96 -8.17
N GLN A 410 -13.57 10.34 -9.34
CA GLN A 410 -14.45 9.24 -9.80
C GLN A 410 -14.32 8.04 -8.86
N LEU A 411 -13.09 7.66 -8.49
CA LEU A 411 -12.84 6.57 -7.55
C LEU A 411 -13.44 6.82 -6.17
N LEU A 412 -13.36 8.05 -5.67
CA LEU A 412 -13.96 8.44 -4.38
C LEU A 412 -15.48 8.37 -4.44
N ARG A 413 -16.10 8.85 -5.50
CA ARG A 413 -17.56 8.75 -5.70
C ARG A 413 -18.03 7.30 -5.84
N LEU A 414 -17.22 6.44 -6.48
CA LEU A 414 -17.47 5.00 -6.56
C LEU A 414 -17.32 4.33 -5.17
N ALA A 415 -16.33 4.74 -4.38
CA ALA A 415 -16.20 4.26 -3.01
C ALA A 415 -17.41 4.60 -2.13
N HIS A 416 -18.00 5.79 -2.28
CA HIS A 416 -19.27 6.15 -1.64
C HIS A 416 -20.41 5.20 -2.05
N ALA A 417 -20.50 4.83 -3.34
CA ALA A 417 -21.50 3.88 -3.81
C ALA A 417 -21.31 2.49 -3.20
N VAL A 418 -20.04 2.03 -3.06
CA VAL A 418 -19.73 0.77 -2.38
C VAL A 418 -20.15 0.80 -0.91
N GLU A 419 -19.83 1.87 -0.17
CA GLU A 419 -20.23 2.03 1.23
C GLU A 419 -21.74 2.02 1.40
N ALA A 420 -22.47 2.67 0.51
CA ALA A 420 -23.96 2.74 0.53
C ALA A 420 -24.61 1.36 0.43
N THR A 421 -23.92 0.32 -0.06
CA THR A 421 -24.45 -1.06 -0.06
C THR A 421 -24.56 -1.67 1.34
N GLY A 422 -23.90 -1.12 2.34
CA GLY A 422 -23.79 -1.68 3.68
C GLY A 422 -22.91 -2.95 3.78
N LEU A 423 -22.48 -3.53 2.67
CA LEU A 423 -21.62 -4.72 2.66
C LEU A 423 -20.18 -4.41 3.09
N GLY A 424 -19.76 -3.15 2.94
CA GLY A 424 -18.40 -2.69 3.21
C GLY A 424 -18.11 -2.38 4.68
N THR A 425 -19.10 -2.34 5.55
CA THR A 425 -18.88 -2.06 6.96
C THR A 425 -18.34 -3.29 7.67
N ALA A 426 -17.02 -3.36 7.90
CA ALA A 426 -16.50 -4.25 8.92
C ALA A 426 -17.11 -3.82 10.27
N PRO A 427 -17.74 -4.71 11.04
CA PRO A 427 -18.21 -4.35 12.36
C PRO A 427 -16.99 -3.99 13.21
N ILE A 428 -16.84 -2.71 13.51
CA ILE A 428 -15.89 -2.24 14.52
C ILE A 428 -16.48 -2.70 15.85
N SER A 429 -16.00 -3.82 16.37
CA SER A 429 -16.17 -4.12 17.79
C SER A 429 -15.16 -3.24 18.54
N LEU A 430 -15.61 -2.08 19.01
CA LEU A 430 -14.91 -1.31 20.03
C LEU A 430 -14.85 -2.11 21.33
#